data_99f0fcb2f9443a182a1dca5b9e266f30
#
_entry.id   99f0fcb2f9443a182a1dca5b9e266f30
#
_cell.length_a   1.000
_cell.length_b   1.000
_cell.length_c   1.000
_cell.angle_alpha   90.00
_cell.angle_beta   90.00
_cell.angle_gamma   90.00
#
_symmetry.space_group_name_H-M   'P 1'
#
loop_
_entity.id
_entity.type
_entity.pdbx_description
1 polymer ?
#
loop_
_entity_poly.entity_id
_entity_poly.type
_entity_poly.pdbx_seq_one_letter_code
_entity_poly.pdbx_strand_id
1 'polypeptide(L)'
;TLLIENLIKELKSRGYSIATIKHDVHGFDIDKKGKDTYKHREAGAETVVISSKNRFAMIKELNEEIEFNDIIKLLLDKDIILVEGYKNSNLRKIEVYRSGVSDKIITPKEKIIAVASDINLNLENIKVIDKNSIKELADLIEKENEFKFEIYQ
;
A
#
# COMPACT_ATOMS: atom_id res chain seq x y z
N THR A 1 -2.00 9.86 0.29
CA THR A 1 -1.97 9.69 -1.18
C THR A 1 -0.77 10.41 -1.80
N LEU A 2 -0.57 11.71 -1.55
CA LEU A 2 0.56 12.46 -2.12
C LEU A 2 1.93 11.89 -1.73
N LEU A 3 2.09 11.42 -0.49
CA LEU A 3 3.33 10.79 -0.04
C LEU A 3 3.65 9.53 -0.86
N ILE A 4 2.67 8.65 -1.05
CA ILE A 4 2.85 7.43 -1.86
C ILE A 4 3.17 7.77 -3.32
N GLU A 5 2.49 8.73 -3.91
CA GLU A 5 2.78 9.18 -5.28
C GLU A 5 4.24 9.67 -5.42
N ASN A 6 4.71 10.47 -4.47
CA ASN A 6 6.08 10.96 -4.48
C ASN A 6 7.11 9.85 -4.25
N LEU A 7 6.83 8.90 -3.36
CA LEU A 7 7.66 7.72 -3.15
C LEU A 7 7.74 6.84 -4.40
N ILE A 8 6.63 6.62 -5.07
CA ILE A 8 6.60 5.87 -6.34
C ILE A 8 7.51 6.54 -7.37
N LYS A 9 7.40 7.86 -7.56
CA LYS A 9 8.24 8.61 -8.50
C LYS A 9 9.71 8.49 -8.16
N GLU A 10 10.07 8.66 -6.89
CA GLU A 10 11.47 8.56 -6.43
C GLU A 10 12.03 7.14 -6.61
N LEU A 11 11.32 6.13 -6.17
CA LEU A 11 11.76 4.74 -6.30
C LEU A 11 11.84 4.29 -7.76
N LYS A 12 10.91 4.73 -8.61
CA LYS A 12 10.98 4.52 -10.06
C LYS A 12 12.23 5.17 -10.66
N SER A 13 12.56 6.38 -10.26
CA SER A 13 13.77 7.07 -10.74
C SER A 13 15.06 6.36 -10.35
N ARG A 14 15.03 5.57 -9.27
CA ARG A 14 16.14 4.71 -8.82
C ARG A 14 16.21 3.37 -9.55
N GLY A 15 15.28 3.09 -10.47
CA GLY A 15 15.26 1.88 -11.30
C GLY A 15 14.40 0.74 -10.77
N TYR A 16 13.65 0.93 -9.69
CA TYR A 16 12.79 -0.12 -9.14
C TYR A 16 11.47 -0.25 -9.91
N SER A 17 10.97 -1.49 -10.01
CA SER A 17 9.60 -1.79 -10.39
C SER A 17 8.71 -1.77 -9.15
N ILE A 18 7.55 -1.11 -9.25
CA ILE A 18 6.70 -0.80 -8.10
C ILE A 18 5.30 -1.36 -8.30
N ALA A 19 4.78 -2.03 -7.28
CA ALA A 19 3.35 -2.28 -7.12
C ALA A 19 2.81 -1.54 -5.90
N THR A 20 1.53 -1.31 -5.86
CA THR A 20 0.84 -0.76 -4.71
C THR A 20 -0.35 -1.60 -4.31
N ILE A 21 -0.58 -1.70 -3.01
CA ILE A 21 -1.79 -2.28 -2.44
C ILE A 21 -2.45 -1.19 -1.60
N LYS A 22 -3.73 -0.96 -1.82
CA LYS A 22 -4.54 -0.12 -0.93
C LYS A 22 -5.63 -0.97 -0.30
N HIS A 23 -5.67 -0.97 1.03
CA HIS A 23 -6.73 -1.61 1.78
C HIS A 23 -7.74 -0.56 2.25
N ASP A 24 -9.01 -0.78 1.92
CA ASP A 24 -10.11 0.09 2.33
C ASP A 24 -11.14 -0.71 3.12
N VAL A 25 -11.28 -0.39 4.41
CA VAL A 25 -12.20 -1.08 5.33
C VAL A 25 -13.68 -0.77 5.08
N HIS A 26 -13.96 0.31 4.33
CA HIS A 26 -15.32 0.75 4.01
C HIS A 26 -15.83 0.25 2.66
N GLY A 27 -14.99 -0.52 1.96
CA GLY A 27 -15.28 -0.94 0.59
C GLY A 27 -14.91 0.14 -0.45
N PHE A 28 -14.95 -0.25 -1.70
CA PHE A 28 -14.60 0.63 -2.81
C PHE A 28 -15.42 0.32 -4.05
N ASP A 29 -15.50 1.28 -4.94
CA ASP A 29 -15.96 1.11 -6.31
C ASP A 29 -14.86 1.59 -7.25
N ILE A 30 -14.45 0.76 -8.19
CA ILE A 30 -13.39 1.06 -9.16
C ILE A 30 -13.87 0.92 -10.60
N ASP A 31 -15.04 0.33 -10.80
CA ASP A 31 -15.62 0.11 -12.11
C ASP A 31 -16.42 1.34 -12.55
N LYS A 32 -16.33 1.67 -13.83
CA LYS A 32 -17.03 2.84 -14.37
C LYS A 32 -18.50 2.51 -14.63
N LYS A 33 -19.40 3.20 -13.91
CA LYS A 33 -20.86 3.07 -14.06
C LYS A 33 -21.27 3.19 -15.54
N GLY A 34 -22.13 2.25 -15.97
CA GLY A 34 -22.70 2.21 -17.31
C GLY A 34 -21.80 1.57 -18.39
N LYS A 35 -20.58 1.16 -18.07
CA LYS A 35 -19.74 0.36 -18.96
C LYS A 35 -20.10 -1.13 -18.92
N ASP A 36 -19.65 -1.89 -19.90
CA ASP A 36 -20.04 -3.29 -20.05
C ASP A 36 -19.66 -4.13 -18.84
N THR A 37 -18.46 -3.98 -18.29
CA THR A 37 -18.03 -4.68 -17.07
C THR A 37 -18.91 -4.35 -15.88
N TYR A 38 -19.31 -3.10 -15.72
CA TYR A 38 -20.25 -2.68 -14.70
C TYR A 38 -21.61 -3.38 -14.88
N LYS A 39 -22.14 -3.39 -16.11
CA LYS A 39 -23.42 -4.05 -16.43
C LYS A 39 -23.36 -5.56 -16.18
N HIS A 40 -22.23 -6.21 -16.48
CA HIS A 40 -22.05 -7.64 -16.21
C HIS A 40 -22.13 -7.92 -14.70
N ARG A 41 -21.47 -7.08 -13.87
CA ARG A 41 -21.54 -7.20 -12.41
C ARG A 41 -22.97 -6.99 -11.88
N GLU A 42 -23.64 -5.93 -12.33
CA GLU A 42 -25.03 -5.64 -11.95
C GLU A 42 -25.98 -6.79 -12.36
N ALA A 43 -25.69 -7.49 -13.44
CA ALA A 43 -26.45 -8.67 -13.89
C ALA A 43 -26.13 -9.94 -13.07
N GLY A 44 -25.14 -9.89 -12.14
CA GLY A 44 -24.83 -10.97 -11.23
C GLY A 44 -23.54 -11.74 -11.51
N ALA A 45 -22.68 -11.26 -12.42
CA ALA A 45 -21.36 -11.87 -12.62
C ALA A 45 -20.47 -11.61 -11.39
N GLU A 46 -20.03 -12.65 -10.73
CA GLU A 46 -19.20 -12.57 -9.51
C GLU A 46 -17.76 -12.17 -9.81
N THR A 47 -17.30 -12.42 -11.01
CA THR A 47 -15.97 -12.01 -11.47
C THR A 47 -16.09 -11.48 -12.90
N VAL A 48 -15.51 -10.32 -13.13
CA VAL A 48 -15.39 -9.76 -14.48
C VAL A 48 -13.95 -9.45 -14.78
N VAL A 49 -13.56 -9.70 -16.02
CA VAL A 49 -12.20 -9.43 -16.53
C VAL A 49 -12.32 -8.56 -17.76
N ILE A 50 -11.50 -7.53 -17.83
CA ILE A 50 -11.30 -6.76 -19.04
C ILE A 50 -9.82 -6.80 -19.42
N SER A 51 -9.53 -7.06 -20.65
CA SER A 51 -8.17 -7.17 -21.17
C SER A 51 -8.01 -6.40 -22.48
N SER A 52 -6.89 -5.73 -22.62
CA SER A 52 -6.45 -5.09 -23.85
C SER A 52 -4.99 -5.43 -24.09
N LYS A 53 -4.42 -4.92 -25.20
CA LYS A 53 -3.01 -5.15 -25.53
C LYS A 53 -2.04 -4.75 -24.40
N ASN A 54 -2.36 -3.68 -23.64
CA ASN A 54 -1.43 -3.07 -22.68
C ASN A 54 -1.97 -2.99 -21.26
N ARG A 55 -3.18 -3.50 -21.02
CA ARG A 55 -3.82 -3.40 -19.70
C ARG A 55 -4.74 -4.58 -19.45
N PHE A 56 -4.70 -5.05 -18.22
CA PHE A 56 -5.57 -6.09 -17.69
C PHE A 56 -6.18 -5.62 -16.37
N ALA A 57 -7.47 -5.86 -16.17
CA ALA A 57 -8.11 -5.64 -14.89
C ALA A 57 -9.08 -6.78 -14.58
N MET A 58 -9.15 -7.15 -13.31
CA MET A 58 -10.10 -8.12 -12.77
C MET A 58 -10.80 -7.51 -11.58
N ILE A 59 -12.12 -7.64 -11.52
CA ILE A 59 -12.92 -7.30 -10.35
C ILE A 59 -13.62 -8.56 -9.91
N LYS A 60 -13.43 -8.93 -8.66
CA LYS A 60 -14.00 -10.12 -8.07
C LYS A 60 -14.79 -9.75 -6.83
N GLU A 61 -16.07 -10.10 -6.80
CA GLU A 61 -16.90 -10.02 -5.60
C GLU A 61 -16.50 -11.13 -4.64
N LEU A 62 -16.38 -10.81 -3.37
CA LEU A 62 -15.89 -11.74 -2.35
C LEU A 62 -16.94 -11.94 -1.26
N ASN A 63 -17.07 -13.17 -0.78
CA ASN A 63 -17.83 -13.49 0.43
C ASN A 63 -16.98 -13.30 1.69
N GLU A 64 -15.69 -13.50 1.57
CA GLU A 64 -14.69 -13.33 2.62
C GLU A 64 -13.52 -12.51 2.09
N GLU A 65 -12.90 -11.70 2.95
CA GLU A 65 -11.75 -10.90 2.58
C GLU A 65 -10.60 -11.79 2.09
N ILE A 66 -9.97 -11.39 0.98
CA ILE A 66 -8.77 -12.07 0.47
C ILE A 66 -7.60 -11.90 1.45
N GLU A 67 -6.90 -12.98 1.73
CA GLU A 67 -5.72 -12.96 2.58
C GLU A 67 -4.60 -12.12 1.96
N PHE A 68 -3.90 -11.33 2.81
CA PHE A 68 -2.82 -10.46 2.39
C PHE A 68 -1.75 -11.19 1.59
N ASN A 69 -1.35 -12.38 2.03
CA ASN A 69 -0.34 -13.19 1.32
C ASN A 69 -0.78 -13.61 -0.08
N ASP A 70 -2.08 -13.83 -0.29
CA ASP A 70 -2.60 -14.16 -1.63
C ASP A 70 -2.55 -12.94 -2.56
N ILE A 71 -2.73 -11.73 -2.04
CA ILE A 71 -2.52 -10.51 -2.82
C ILE A 71 -1.03 -10.37 -3.18
N ILE A 72 -0.12 -10.58 -2.24
CA ILE A 72 1.32 -10.51 -2.47
C ILE A 72 1.76 -11.46 -3.58
N LYS A 73 1.23 -12.68 -3.62
CA LYS A 73 1.54 -13.66 -4.67
C LYS A 73 1.28 -13.16 -6.09
N LEU A 74 0.34 -12.23 -6.26
CA LEU A 74 0.05 -11.62 -7.56
C LEU A 74 1.09 -10.59 -7.98
N LEU A 75 1.98 -10.18 -7.09
CA LEU A 75 2.88 -9.02 -7.24
C LEU A 75 4.36 -9.40 -7.13
N LEU A 76 4.70 -10.69 -7.15
CA LEU A 76 6.07 -11.20 -6.95
C LEU A 76 7.03 -10.80 -8.07
N ASP A 77 6.54 -10.30 -9.19
CA ASP A 77 7.34 -9.77 -10.31
C ASP A 77 7.84 -8.35 -10.09
N LYS A 78 7.53 -7.71 -8.95
CA LYS A 78 7.92 -6.35 -8.61
C LYS A 78 9.02 -6.32 -7.56
N ASP A 79 9.87 -5.29 -7.64
CA ASP A 79 10.96 -5.10 -6.67
C ASP A 79 10.44 -4.61 -5.32
N ILE A 80 9.48 -3.68 -5.34
CA ILE A 80 8.92 -3.05 -4.15
C ILE A 80 7.40 -3.02 -4.23
N ILE A 81 6.75 -3.39 -3.14
CA ILE A 81 5.31 -3.27 -2.97
C ILE A 81 5.04 -2.25 -1.86
N LEU A 82 4.41 -1.14 -2.20
CA LEU A 82 3.97 -0.13 -1.24
C LEU A 82 2.53 -0.43 -0.81
N VAL A 83 2.34 -0.58 0.48
CA VAL A 83 1.04 -0.95 1.06
C VAL A 83 0.48 0.23 1.83
N GLU A 84 -0.71 0.69 1.46
CA GLU A 84 -1.49 1.70 2.17
C GLU A 84 -2.66 1.04 2.90
N GLY A 85 -2.78 1.30 4.19
CA GLY A 85 -3.74 0.61 5.04
C GLY A 85 -3.13 -0.55 5.83
N TYR A 86 -3.93 -1.54 6.19
CA TYR A 86 -3.50 -2.67 7.03
C TYR A 86 -2.83 -2.23 8.35
N LYS A 87 -3.41 -1.22 9.01
CA LYS A 87 -2.84 -0.56 10.20
C LYS A 87 -2.50 -1.53 11.33
N ASN A 88 -3.28 -2.59 11.47
CA ASN A 88 -3.14 -3.59 12.54
C ASN A 88 -2.30 -4.82 12.12
N SER A 89 -1.72 -4.81 10.94
CA SER A 89 -0.85 -5.91 10.48
C SER A 89 0.49 -5.91 11.21
N ASN A 90 1.20 -7.05 11.17
CA ASN A 90 2.55 -7.19 11.70
C ASN A 90 3.66 -6.63 10.78
N LEU A 91 3.30 -5.98 9.70
CA LEU A 91 4.26 -5.36 8.78
C LEU A 91 4.99 -4.20 9.47
N ARG A 92 6.27 -4.05 9.18
CA ARG A 92 7.01 -2.85 9.52
C ARG A 92 6.47 -1.67 8.70
N LYS A 93 6.41 -0.48 9.32
CA LYS A 93 5.66 0.65 8.79
C LYS A 93 6.44 1.96 8.89
N ILE A 94 6.21 2.82 7.91
CA ILE A 94 6.38 4.26 8.07
C ILE A 94 5.01 4.81 8.48
N GLU A 95 4.91 5.32 9.70
CA GLU A 95 3.68 5.94 10.17
C GLU A 95 3.63 7.40 9.75
N VAL A 96 2.51 7.81 9.17
CA VAL A 96 2.30 9.21 8.75
C VAL A 96 1.60 9.96 9.88
N TYR A 97 2.28 10.98 10.40
CA TYR A 97 1.72 11.87 11.41
C TYR A 97 1.32 13.20 10.78
N ARG A 98 0.11 13.64 11.04
CA ARG A 98 -0.41 14.95 10.62
C ARG A 98 -0.86 15.73 11.83
N SER A 99 -0.29 16.90 12.03
CA SER A 99 -0.74 17.84 13.07
C SER A 99 -2.24 18.18 12.89
N GLY A 100 -2.96 18.24 14.00
CA GLY A 100 -4.40 18.50 14.00
C GLY A 100 -5.30 17.34 13.57
N VAL A 101 -4.73 16.22 13.12
CA VAL A 101 -5.45 15.00 12.71
C VAL A 101 -5.00 13.81 13.54
N SER A 102 -3.69 13.64 13.70
CA SER A 102 -3.10 12.54 14.48
C SER A 102 -2.93 12.99 15.94
N ASP A 103 -3.39 12.16 16.87
CA ASP A 103 -3.26 12.43 18.31
C ASP A 103 -1.96 11.81 18.87
N LYS A 104 -1.61 10.63 18.39
CA LYS A 104 -0.47 9.84 18.90
C LYS A 104 0.06 8.90 17.83
N ILE A 105 1.24 8.34 18.08
CA ILE A 105 1.80 7.24 17.31
C ILE A 105 1.11 5.95 17.74
N ILE A 106 0.55 5.22 16.78
CA ILE A 106 -0.23 3.99 17.02
C ILE A 106 0.54 2.71 16.70
N THR A 107 1.56 2.79 15.84
CA THR A 107 2.38 1.63 15.48
C THR A 107 3.27 1.23 16.65
N PRO A 108 3.30 -0.04 17.05
CA PRO A 108 4.26 -0.53 18.02
C PRO A 108 5.70 -0.22 17.63
N LYS A 109 6.51 0.19 18.59
CA LYS A 109 7.89 0.67 18.37
C LYS A 109 8.75 -0.32 17.58
N GLU A 110 8.60 -1.61 17.84
CA GLU A 110 9.33 -2.68 17.15
C GLU A 110 8.91 -2.87 15.69
N LYS A 111 7.79 -2.31 15.28
CA LYS A 111 7.28 -2.36 13.89
C LYS A 111 7.43 -1.05 13.13
N ILE A 112 7.96 -0.03 13.77
CA ILE A 112 8.09 1.29 13.15
C ILE A 112 9.45 1.44 12.47
N ILE A 113 9.45 1.81 11.19
CA ILE A 113 10.67 2.16 10.44
C ILE A 113 11.03 3.61 10.72
N ALA A 114 10.04 4.49 10.61
CA ALA A 114 10.14 5.93 10.88
C ALA A 114 8.73 6.53 11.00
N VAL A 115 8.67 7.73 11.51
CA VAL A 115 7.49 8.59 11.44
C VAL A 115 7.72 9.67 10.38
N ALA A 116 6.86 9.74 9.38
CA ALA A 116 6.82 10.85 8.43
C ALA A 116 5.84 11.90 8.93
N SER A 117 6.34 13.07 9.28
CA SER A 117 5.56 14.11 9.97
C SER A 117 5.59 15.44 9.24
N ASP A 118 4.53 16.22 9.40
CA ASP A 118 4.47 17.62 8.96
C ASP A 118 4.99 18.60 10.01
N ILE A 119 5.31 18.13 11.21
CA ILE A 119 5.89 18.92 12.31
C ILE A 119 7.08 18.19 12.93
N ASN A 120 7.90 18.93 13.63
CA ASN A 120 8.95 18.35 14.46
C ASN A 120 8.34 17.62 15.66
N LEU A 121 8.65 16.35 15.79
CA LEU A 121 8.27 15.51 16.93
C LEU A 121 9.54 15.04 17.64
N ASN A 122 9.54 15.09 18.95
CA ASN A 122 10.61 14.54 19.77
C ASN A 122 10.15 13.19 20.36
N LEU A 123 10.50 12.12 19.66
CA LEU A 123 10.14 10.75 20.02
C LEU A 123 11.40 9.97 20.42
N GLU A 124 11.35 9.32 21.57
CA GLU A 124 12.47 8.52 22.07
C GLU A 124 12.70 7.28 21.18
N ASN A 125 13.92 7.15 20.65
CA ASN A 125 14.34 6.01 19.82
C ASN A 125 13.49 5.72 18.59
N ILE A 126 12.75 6.71 18.08
CA ILE A 126 11.99 6.63 16.84
C ILE A 126 12.48 7.74 15.91
N LYS A 127 12.86 7.35 14.70
CA LYS A 127 13.29 8.31 13.68
C LYS A 127 12.09 9.09 13.16
N VAL A 128 12.16 10.42 13.23
CA VAL A 128 11.15 11.32 12.67
C VAL A 128 11.75 12.01 11.45
N ILE A 129 11.05 11.94 10.33
CA ILE A 129 11.44 12.51 9.05
C ILE A 129 10.34 13.45 8.57
N ASP A 130 10.72 14.58 8.02
CA ASP A 130 9.76 15.46 7.35
C ASP A 130 9.07 14.68 6.20
N LYS A 131 7.76 14.74 6.15
CA LYS A 131 6.97 14.05 5.12
C LYS A 131 7.33 14.45 3.69
N ASN A 132 7.97 15.60 3.50
CA ASN A 132 8.43 16.09 2.20
C ASN A 132 9.87 15.64 1.87
N SER A 133 10.59 15.04 2.82
CA SER A 133 11.92 14.48 2.62
C SER A 133 11.85 13.11 1.94
N ILE A 134 11.36 13.09 0.71
CA ILE A 134 11.04 11.86 -0.03
C ILE A 134 12.27 11.00 -0.27
N LYS A 135 13.42 11.62 -0.58
CA LYS A 135 14.69 10.89 -0.79
C LYS A 135 15.13 10.15 0.47
N GLU A 136 15.02 10.79 1.62
CA GLU A 136 15.38 10.19 2.91
C GLU A 136 14.44 9.02 3.27
N LEU A 137 13.15 9.17 3.01
CA LEU A 137 12.18 8.09 3.18
C LEU A 137 12.44 6.92 2.21
N ALA A 138 12.78 7.22 0.96
CA ALA A 138 13.17 6.20 -0.02
C ALA A 138 14.46 5.48 0.38
N ASP A 139 15.43 6.17 0.94
CA ASP A 139 16.67 5.56 1.48
C ASP A 139 16.36 4.54 2.58
N LEU A 140 15.40 4.84 3.45
CA LEU A 140 14.96 3.89 4.48
C LEU A 140 14.27 2.67 3.90
N ILE A 141 13.45 2.86 2.88
CA ILE A 141 12.78 1.74 2.17
C ILE A 141 13.83 0.79 1.58
N GLU A 142 14.86 1.33 0.93
CA GLU A 142 15.96 0.52 0.36
C GLU A 142 16.73 -0.30 1.40
N LYS A 143 16.78 0.17 2.65
CA LYS A 143 17.48 -0.52 3.75
C LYS A 143 16.65 -1.62 4.41
N GLU A 144 15.34 -1.69 4.14
CA GLU A 144 14.50 -2.75 4.68
C GLU A 144 14.91 -4.10 4.10
N ASN A 145 14.82 -5.12 4.93
CA ASN A 145 15.06 -6.50 4.51
C ASN A 145 13.98 -6.95 3.53
N GLU A 146 14.36 -7.87 2.65
CA GLU A 146 13.42 -8.52 1.75
C GLU A 146 12.27 -9.14 2.54
N PHE A 147 11.04 -8.90 2.09
CA PHE A 147 9.85 -9.48 2.68
C PHE A 147 9.82 -10.98 2.43
N LYS A 148 9.68 -11.74 3.51
CA LYS A 148 9.51 -13.20 3.46
C LYS A 148 8.17 -13.55 4.05
N PHE A 149 7.37 -14.31 3.32
CA PHE A 149 6.15 -14.88 3.85
C PHE A 149 6.30 -16.40 3.96
N GLU A 150 5.73 -16.95 5.04
CA GLU A 150 5.75 -18.40 5.24
C GLU A 150 4.80 -19.06 4.23
N ILE A 151 5.33 -19.98 3.45
CA ILE A 151 4.52 -20.89 2.66
C ILE A 151 4.18 -22.04 3.60
N TYR A 152 2.97 -22.02 4.14
CA TYR A 152 2.46 -23.20 4.85
C TYR A 152 2.28 -24.32 3.82
N GLN A 153 3.05 -25.38 4.01
CA GLN A 153 2.94 -26.63 3.24
C GLN A 153 1.68 -27.37 3.68
#